data_2b88e7873a42ca1270fe1aaeae68a5e8
#
_entry.id   2b88e7873a42ca1270fe1aaeae68a5e8
#
_cell.length_a   1.000
_cell.length_b   1.000
_cell.length_c   1.000
_cell.angle_alpha   90.00
_cell.angle_beta   90.00
_cell.angle_gamma   90.00
#
_symmetry.space_group_name_H-M   'P 1'
#
loop_
_entity.id
_entity.type
_entity.pdbx_description
1 polymer ?
#
loop_
_entity_poly.entity_id
_entity_poly.type
_entity_poly.pdbx_seq_one_letter_code
_entity_poly.pdbx_strand_id
1 'polypeptide(L)'
;MAEMVNSSRLSNGVKSTALMRRAHHDAMTVARNRVVFGQRIIDLPLARRQLMKIMLPTEQALSMSFLTADALDRAEAGSQDAAALLRILTPTLKFRATRDARKV
;
A
#
# COMPACT_ATOMS: atom_id res chain seq x y z
N MET A 1 23.72 -2.44 -11.62
CA MET A 1 23.43 -1.26 -10.77
C MET A 1 21.99 -0.84 -10.84
N ALA A 2 21.46 -0.53 -12.03
CA ALA A 2 20.06 -0.10 -12.17
C ALA A 2 19.06 -1.17 -11.73
N GLU A 3 19.32 -2.43 -12.04
CA GLU A 3 18.44 -3.54 -11.64
C GLU A 3 18.41 -3.72 -10.12
N MET A 4 19.55 -3.58 -9.44
CA MET A 4 19.63 -3.69 -7.99
C MET A 4 18.86 -2.55 -7.32
N VAL A 5 19.00 -1.32 -7.83
CA VAL A 5 18.29 -0.15 -7.30
C VAL A 5 16.78 -0.31 -7.49
N ASN A 6 16.33 -0.76 -8.67
CA ASN A 6 14.92 -0.96 -8.94
C ASN A 6 14.32 -2.10 -8.11
N SER A 7 15.06 -3.18 -7.90
CA SER A 7 14.64 -4.28 -7.04
C SER A 7 14.48 -3.82 -5.59
N SER A 8 15.41 -2.99 -5.11
CA SER A 8 15.35 -2.40 -3.78
C SER A 8 14.14 -1.47 -3.63
N ARG A 9 13.87 -0.64 -4.64
CA ARG A 9 12.71 0.25 -4.65
C ARG A 9 11.39 -0.51 -4.60
N LEU A 10 11.28 -1.56 -5.41
CA LEU A 10 10.09 -2.41 -5.43
C LEU A 10 9.90 -3.08 -4.07
N SER A 11 10.97 -3.64 -3.50
CA SER A 11 10.93 -4.29 -2.18
C SER A 11 10.49 -3.32 -1.10
N ASN A 12 11.01 -2.09 -1.09
CA ASN A 12 10.63 -1.06 -0.12
C ASN A 12 9.16 -0.65 -0.28
N GLY A 13 8.68 -0.54 -1.52
CA GLY A 13 7.28 -0.26 -1.79
C GLY A 13 6.35 -1.34 -1.26
N VAL A 14 6.69 -2.60 -1.49
CA VAL A 14 5.90 -3.75 -1.02
C VAL A 14 5.93 -3.82 0.51
N LYS A 15 7.07 -3.60 1.14
CA LYS A 15 7.18 -3.58 2.61
C LYS A 15 6.31 -2.48 3.21
N SER A 16 6.33 -1.29 2.62
CA SER A 16 5.51 -0.18 3.09
C SER A 16 4.02 -0.49 2.96
N THR A 17 3.61 -1.12 1.86
CA THR A 17 2.24 -1.58 1.66
C THR A 17 1.83 -2.60 2.72
N ALA A 18 2.71 -3.55 3.04
CA ALA A 18 2.46 -4.56 4.06
C ALA A 18 2.30 -3.93 5.44
N LEU A 19 3.11 -2.93 5.77
CA LEU A 19 3.00 -2.20 7.04
C LEU A 19 1.67 -1.45 7.14
N MET A 20 1.27 -0.76 6.08
CA MET A 20 -0.02 -0.07 6.04
C MET A 20 -1.18 -1.07 6.20
N ARG A 21 -1.10 -2.20 5.53
CA ARG A 21 -2.14 -3.23 5.62
C ARG A 21 -2.25 -3.79 7.03
N ARG A 22 -1.12 -4.00 7.70
CA ARG A 22 -1.11 -4.46 9.10
C ARG A 22 -1.71 -3.40 10.03
N ALA A 23 -1.32 -2.15 9.86
CA ALA A 23 -1.86 -1.05 10.64
C ALA A 23 -3.37 -0.92 10.46
N HIS A 24 -3.86 -1.03 9.23
CA HIS A 24 -5.29 -1.01 8.92
C HIS A 24 -6.02 -2.19 9.59
N HIS A 25 -5.45 -3.38 9.50
CA HIS A 25 -6.03 -4.57 10.13
C HIS A 25 -6.17 -4.40 11.63
N ASP A 26 -5.11 -3.94 12.30
CA ASP A 26 -5.11 -3.74 13.74
C ASP A 26 -6.10 -2.64 14.14
N ALA A 27 -6.15 -1.55 13.39
CA ALA A 27 -7.10 -0.46 13.65
C ALA A 27 -8.54 -0.93 13.52
N MET A 28 -8.84 -1.73 12.49
CA MET A 28 -10.18 -2.30 12.30
C MET A 28 -10.56 -3.27 13.40
N THR A 29 -9.62 -4.10 13.86
CA THR A 29 -9.84 -5.04 14.95
C THR A 29 -10.21 -4.29 16.24
N VAL A 30 -9.46 -3.26 16.59
CA VAL A 30 -9.76 -2.42 17.75
C VAL A 30 -11.12 -1.73 17.61
N ALA A 31 -11.38 -1.17 16.43
CA ALA A 31 -12.63 -0.43 16.18
C ALA A 31 -13.87 -1.33 16.29
N ARG A 32 -13.76 -2.59 15.88
CA ARG A 32 -14.88 -3.54 15.95
C ARG A 32 -15.15 -4.04 17.35
N ASN A 33 -14.13 -4.11 18.21
CA ASN A 33 -14.23 -4.76 19.50
C ASN A 33 -14.31 -3.79 20.68
N ARG A 34 -13.81 -2.56 20.53
CA ARG A 34 -13.82 -1.59 21.63
C ARG A 34 -15.12 -0.80 21.66
N VAL A 35 -15.67 -0.67 22.86
CA VAL A 35 -16.91 0.09 23.10
C VAL A 35 -16.57 1.40 23.77
N VAL A 36 -17.06 2.52 23.20
CA VAL A 36 -16.90 3.86 23.74
C VAL A 36 -18.26 4.57 23.62
N PHE A 37 -18.67 5.25 24.66
CA PHE A 37 -19.97 5.95 24.69
C PHE A 37 -21.17 5.02 24.41
N GLY A 38 -21.07 3.76 24.82
CA GLY A 38 -22.14 2.79 24.60
C GLY A 38 -22.23 2.21 23.21
N GLN A 39 -21.27 2.54 22.31
CA GLN A 39 -21.23 2.04 20.93
C GLN A 39 -19.85 1.52 20.59
N ARG A 40 -19.78 0.60 19.63
CA ARG A 40 -18.49 0.19 19.07
C ARG A 40 -17.88 1.37 18.33
N ILE A 41 -16.55 1.49 18.38
CA ILE A 41 -15.85 2.59 17.71
C ILE A 41 -16.18 2.64 16.23
N ILE A 42 -16.31 1.47 15.58
CA ILE A 42 -16.60 1.41 14.14
C ILE A 42 -17.94 2.06 13.76
N ASP A 43 -18.87 2.13 14.71
CA ASP A 43 -20.20 2.72 14.47
C ASP A 43 -20.20 4.25 14.65
N LEU A 44 -19.10 4.82 15.15
CA LEU A 44 -18.97 6.27 15.31
C LEU A 44 -18.57 6.92 13.98
N PRO A 45 -19.29 7.97 13.51
CA PRO A 45 -19.00 8.58 12.20
C PRO A 45 -17.59 9.13 12.07
N LEU A 46 -17.05 9.77 13.12
CA LEU A 46 -15.69 10.31 13.09
C LEU A 46 -14.64 9.22 13.01
N ALA A 47 -14.84 8.12 13.74
CA ALA A 47 -13.95 6.96 13.69
C ALA A 47 -13.97 6.31 12.30
N ARG A 48 -15.13 6.17 11.69
CA ARG A 48 -15.27 5.66 10.32
C ARG A 48 -14.49 6.52 9.33
N ARG A 49 -14.57 7.82 9.47
CA ARG A 49 -13.83 8.76 8.62
C ARG A 49 -12.32 8.58 8.77
N GLN A 50 -11.84 8.41 10.01
CA GLN A 50 -10.42 8.17 10.27
C GLN A 50 -9.95 6.83 9.70
N LEU A 51 -10.77 5.79 9.83
CA LEU A 51 -10.47 4.47 9.26
C LEU A 51 -10.39 4.52 7.73
N MET A 52 -11.24 5.32 7.08
CA MET A 52 -11.17 5.52 5.63
C MET A 52 -9.86 6.19 5.21
N LYS A 53 -9.34 7.11 6.00
CA LYS A 53 -8.04 7.76 5.72
C LYS A 53 -6.88 6.78 5.77
N ILE A 54 -7.00 5.70 6.53
CA ILE A 54 -6.00 4.62 6.56
C ILE A 54 -6.25 3.66 5.41
N MET A 55 -7.50 3.30 5.17
CA MET A 55 -7.88 2.29 4.18
C MET A 55 -7.55 2.71 2.75
N LEU A 56 -7.87 3.94 2.37
CA LEU A 56 -7.71 4.39 0.99
C LEU A 56 -6.25 4.33 0.51
N PRO A 57 -5.27 4.89 1.23
CA PRO A 57 -3.87 4.76 0.81
C PRO A 57 -3.40 3.31 0.81
N THR A 58 -3.87 2.49 1.74
CA THR A 58 -3.51 1.07 1.82
C THR A 58 -4.00 0.32 0.58
N GLU A 59 -5.25 0.52 0.20
CA GLU A 59 -5.81 -0.12 -1.00
C GLU A 59 -5.14 0.35 -2.28
N GLN A 60 -4.85 1.65 -2.37
CA GLN A 60 -4.13 2.21 -3.52
C GLN A 60 -2.73 1.61 -3.64
N ALA A 61 -2.00 1.53 -2.53
CA ALA A 61 -0.65 0.96 -2.52
C ALA A 61 -0.66 -0.53 -2.85
N LEU A 62 -1.65 -1.27 -2.36
CA LEU A 62 -1.80 -2.69 -2.65
C LEU A 62 -2.03 -2.92 -4.15
N SER A 63 -2.97 -2.19 -4.75
CA SER A 63 -3.26 -2.28 -6.17
C SER A 63 -2.02 -1.94 -7.01
N MET A 64 -1.30 -0.89 -6.63
CA MET A 64 -0.09 -0.46 -7.32
C MET A 64 1.04 -1.47 -7.19
N SER A 65 1.17 -2.11 -6.03
CA SER A 65 2.17 -3.16 -5.81
C SER A 65 1.94 -4.34 -6.74
N PHE A 66 0.70 -4.82 -6.87
CA PHE A 66 0.38 -5.92 -7.77
C PHE A 66 0.53 -5.53 -9.23
N LEU A 67 0.16 -4.31 -9.62
CA LEU A 67 0.36 -3.82 -10.98
C LEU A 67 1.86 -3.78 -11.32
N THR A 68 2.67 -3.30 -10.40
CA THR A 68 4.13 -3.23 -10.59
C THR A 68 4.73 -4.63 -10.68
N ALA A 69 4.30 -5.56 -9.84
CA ALA A 69 4.76 -6.94 -9.87
C ALA A 69 4.37 -7.63 -11.20
N ASP A 70 3.16 -7.40 -11.69
CA ASP A 70 2.72 -7.92 -12.98
C ASP A 70 3.55 -7.34 -14.12
N ALA A 71 3.85 -6.05 -14.08
CA ALA A 71 4.72 -5.42 -15.08
C ALA A 71 6.14 -6.01 -15.06
N LEU A 72 6.65 -6.32 -13.88
CA LEU A 72 7.96 -6.98 -13.74
C LEU A 72 7.95 -8.37 -14.39
N ASP A 73 6.92 -9.18 -14.11
CA ASP A 73 6.79 -10.51 -14.70
C ASP A 73 6.75 -10.44 -16.22
N ARG A 74 5.97 -9.51 -16.78
CA ARG A 74 5.88 -9.35 -18.23
C ARG A 74 7.17 -8.82 -18.83
N ALA A 75 7.88 -7.93 -18.14
CA ALA A 75 9.16 -7.42 -18.60
C ALA A 75 10.23 -8.53 -18.63
N GLU A 76 10.23 -9.40 -17.63
CA GLU A 76 11.14 -10.56 -17.59
C GLU A 76 10.80 -11.57 -18.69
N ALA A 77 9.54 -11.66 -19.11
CA ALA A 77 9.11 -12.48 -20.22
C ALA A 77 9.42 -11.87 -21.59
N GLY A 78 10.02 -10.66 -21.63
CA GLY A 78 10.48 -10.02 -22.85
C GLY A 78 9.60 -8.89 -23.39
N SER A 79 8.56 -8.48 -22.68
CA SER A 79 7.72 -7.37 -23.11
C SER A 79 8.43 -6.03 -22.92
N GLN A 80 8.66 -5.31 -24.01
CA GLN A 80 9.29 -3.98 -23.96
C GLN A 80 8.36 -2.93 -23.38
N ASP A 81 7.06 -3.03 -23.68
CA ASP A 81 6.06 -2.12 -23.13
C ASP A 81 5.97 -2.25 -21.61
N ALA A 82 5.99 -3.48 -21.10
CA ALA A 82 6.00 -3.73 -19.67
C ALA A 82 7.28 -3.21 -19.01
N ALA A 83 8.43 -3.33 -19.68
CA ALA A 83 9.68 -2.79 -19.17
C ALA A 83 9.64 -1.25 -19.05
N ALA A 84 9.07 -0.58 -20.05
CA ALA A 84 8.90 0.87 -20.02
C ALA A 84 7.95 1.29 -18.88
N LEU A 85 6.85 0.59 -18.73
CA LEU A 85 5.88 0.83 -17.64
C LEU A 85 6.53 0.62 -16.27
N LEU A 86 7.33 -0.42 -16.13
CA LEU A 86 8.02 -0.73 -14.88
C LEU A 86 8.97 0.39 -14.44
N ARG A 87 9.64 1.04 -15.39
CA ARG A 87 10.54 2.17 -15.09
C ARG A 87 9.81 3.35 -14.44
N ILE A 88 8.53 3.51 -14.74
CA ILE A 88 7.70 4.56 -14.17
C ILE A 88 7.08 4.09 -12.85
N LEU A 89 6.56 2.86 -12.82
CA LEU A 89 5.83 2.34 -11.68
C LEU A 89 6.71 2.11 -10.45
N THR A 90 7.92 1.59 -10.62
CA THR A 90 8.78 1.23 -9.49
C THR A 90 9.13 2.42 -8.61
N PRO A 91 9.69 3.54 -9.15
CA PRO A 91 9.96 4.70 -8.30
C PRO A 91 8.69 5.36 -7.78
N THR A 92 7.61 5.36 -8.56
CA THR A 92 6.32 5.92 -8.13
C THR A 92 5.77 5.15 -6.94
N LEU A 93 5.77 3.82 -7.00
CA LEU A 93 5.34 2.96 -5.90
C LEU A 93 6.17 3.23 -4.65
N LYS A 94 7.48 3.22 -4.77
CA LYS A 94 8.38 3.44 -3.64
C LYS A 94 8.10 4.78 -2.97
N PHE A 95 8.03 5.85 -3.75
CA PHE A 95 7.77 7.19 -3.22
C PHE A 95 6.41 7.29 -2.56
N ARG A 96 5.36 6.85 -3.25
CA ARG A 96 3.99 6.99 -2.75
C ARG A 96 3.73 6.11 -1.53
N ALA A 97 4.11 4.84 -1.60
CA ALA A 97 3.86 3.90 -0.52
C ALA A 97 4.64 4.25 0.75
N THR A 98 5.91 4.61 0.63
CA THR A 98 6.72 4.98 1.80
C THR A 98 6.23 6.28 2.42
N ARG A 99 5.80 7.25 1.61
CA ARG A 99 5.22 8.48 2.12
C ARG A 99 3.93 8.24 2.87
N ASP A 100 3.02 7.46 2.29
CA ASP A 100 1.72 7.20 2.88
C ASP A 100 1.85 6.31 4.14
N ALA A 101 2.79 5.38 4.16
CA ALA A 101 3.03 4.52 5.32
C ALA A 101 3.41 5.34 6.57
N ARG A 102 4.11 6.45 6.40
CA ARG A 102 4.45 7.32 7.53
C ARG A 102 3.25 8.05 8.10
N LYS A 103 2.22 8.27 7.30
CA LYS A 103 1.00 8.96 7.72
C LYS A 103 -0.01 8.01 8.36
N VAL A 104 0.07 6.75 8.02
CA VAL A 104 -0.77 5.70 8.58
C VAL A 104 -0.23 5.24 9.93
#